data_71f9da0f3d14d42afa2068072afa2343
#
_entry.id   71f9da0f3d14d42afa2068072afa2343
#
_cell.length_a   1.000
_cell.length_b   1.000
_cell.length_c   1.000
_cell.angle_alpha   90.00
_cell.angle_beta   90.00
_cell.angle_gamma   90.00
#
_symmetry.space_group_name_H-M   'P 1'
#
loop_
_entity.id
_entity.type
_entity.pdbx_description
1 polymer ?
#
loop_
_entity_poly.entity_id
_entity_poly.type
_entity_poly.pdbx_seq_one_letter_code
_entity_poly.pdbx_strand_id
1 'polypeptide(L)'
;MTTKRTDTDKVEAYTRMLMDAAAAEGRSARDLQQLRHAIKFSPEMLETIARMDNANEDHLIDQVYREFKERLDNGDLTISVDVTTAVPMGDELRAKVKEKCERDFDRPVYLVEHVEPKILGGIIIEARGHRRDASVRTHLVNIRKTLSSSFVGGDDE
;
A
#
# COMPACT_ATOMS: atom_id res chain seq x y z
N MET A 1 -5.68 15.24 15.72
CA MET A 1 -6.84 15.37 14.80
C MET A 1 -6.60 14.46 13.61
N THR A 2 -7.31 13.39 13.53
CA THR A 2 -7.24 12.48 12.37
C THR A 2 -7.93 13.21 11.21
N THR A 3 -7.16 13.61 10.21
CA THR A 3 -7.73 14.20 8.99
C THR A 3 -8.60 13.11 8.36
N LYS A 4 -9.91 13.29 8.45
CA LYS A 4 -10.86 12.38 7.85
C LYS A 4 -10.62 12.47 6.33
N ARG A 5 -10.06 11.40 5.73
CA ARG A 5 -9.94 11.32 4.28
C ARG A 5 -11.31 11.58 3.68
N THR A 6 -11.38 12.40 2.66
CA THR A 6 -12.62 12.62 1.92
C THR A 6 -12.99 11.31 1.20
N ASP A 7 -14.27 11.08 0.94
CA ASP A 7 -14.69 9.88 0.21
C ASP A 7 -14.03 9.80 -1.19
N THR A 8 -13.74 10.95 -1.78
CA THR A 8 -12.99 11.04 -3.04
C THR A 8 -11.58 10.47 -2.90
N ASP A 9 -10.84 10.81 -1.83
CA ASP A 9 -9.49 10.28 -1.59
C ASP A 9 -9.49 8.77 -1.38
N LYS A 10 -10.55 8.25 -0.73
CA LYS A 10 -10.73 6.81 -0.53
C LYS A 10 -11.03 6.08 -1.84
N VAL A 11 -11.92 6.64 -2.66
CA VAL A 11 -12.23 6.09 -3.99
C VAL A 11 -10.96 6.03 -4.84
N GLU A 12 -10.17 7.08 -4.85
CA GLU A 12 -8.91 7.10 -5.59
C GLU A 12 -7.93 6.03 -5.06
N ALA A 13 -7.79 5.89 -3.74
CA ALA A 13 -6.93 4.89 -3.14
C ALA A 13 -7.35 3.46 -3.53
N TYR A 14 -8.65 3.13 -3.39
CA TYR A 14 -9.15 1.80 -3.76
C TYR A 14 -9.05 1.54 -5.27
N THR A 15 -9.34 2.55 -6.09
CA THR A 15 -9.21 2.43 -7.56
C THR A 15 -7.76 2.10 -7.93
N ARG A 16 -6.77 2.79 -7.34
CA ARG A 16 -5.34 2.52 -7.59
C ARG A 16 -4.93 1.13 -7.15
N MET A 17 -5.40 0.66 -5.99
CA MET A 17 -5.11 -0.69 -5.51
C MET A 17 -5.67 -1.76 -6.44
N LEU A 18 -6.89 -1.57 -6.97
CA LEU A 18 -7.48 -2.48 -7.95
C LEU A 18 -6.72 -2.48 -9.28
N MET A 19 -6.28 -1.31 -9.75
CA MET A 19 -5.47 -1.22 -10.97
C MET A 19 -4.13 -1.91 -10.83
N ASP A 20 -3.48 -1.75 -9.68
CA ASP A 20 -2.19 -2.42 -9.42
C ASP A 20 -2.35 -3.94 -9.36
N ALA A 21 -3.40 -4.42 -8.69
CA ALA A 21 -3.75 -5.83 -8.66
C ALA A 21 -4.02 -6.39 -10.07
N ALA A 22 -4.79 -5.69 -10.89
CA ALA A 22 -5.08 -6.08 -12.26
C ALA A 22 -3.83 -6.11 -13.14
N ALA A 23 -2.92 -5.13 -12.97
CA ALA A 23 -1.66 -5.07 -13.70
C ALA A 23 -0.69 -6.20 -13.29
N ALA A 24 -0.64 -6.55 -12.00
CA ALA A 24 0.20 -7.65 -11.50
C ALA A 24 -0.19 -9.01 -12.10
N GLU A 25 -1.46 -9.20 -12.43
CA GLU A 25 -1.96 -10.44 -13.03
C GLU A 25 -1.83 -10.49 -14.55
N GLY A 26 -1.39 -9.42 -15.20
CA GLY A 26 -1.30 -9.34 -16.66
C GLY A 26 -2.68 -9.39 -17.35
N ARG A 27 -3.75 -9.10 -16.61
CA ARG A 27 -5.12 -9.15 -17.11
C ARG A 27 -5.55 -7.79 -17.65
N SER A 28 -6.07 -7.80 -18.85
CA SER A 28 -6.53 -6.61 -19.56
C SER A 28 -8.01 -6.32 -19.26
N ALA A 29 -8.48 -5.15 -19.73
CA ALA A 29 -9.87 -4.69 -19.63
C ALA A 29 -10.96 -5.71 -20.05
N ARG A 30 -10.61 -6.81 -20.76
CA ARG A 30 -11.55 -7.89 -21.09
C ARG A 30 -12.09 -8.60 -19.86
N ASP A 31 -11.30 -8.67 -18.80
CA ASP A 31 -11.70 -9.38 -17.59
C ASP A 31 -12.65 -8.56 -16.71
N LEU A 32 -12.75 -7.25 -16.94
CA LEU A 32 -13.74 -6.40 -16.27
C LEU A 32 -15.20 -6.78 -16.60
N GLN A 33 -15.47 -7.28 -17.82
CA GLN A 33 -16.80 -7.79 -18.13
C GLN A 33 -17.09 -9.10 -17.39
N GLN A 34 -16.06 -9.87 -17.10
CA GLN A 34 -16.15 -11.10 -16.30
C GLN A 34 -16.26 -10.77 -14.81
N LEU A 35 -15.70 -9.66 -14.33
CA LEU A 35 -15.91 -9.14 -12.96
C LEU A 35 -17.39 -8.95 -12.61
N ARG A 36 -18.21 -8.68 -13.58
CA ARG A 36 -19.68 -8.56 -13.42
C ARG A 36 -20.37 -9.91 -13.21
N HIS A 37 -19.73 -11.02 -13.55
CA HIS A 37 -20.33 -12.37 -13.57
C HIS A 37 -19.51 -13.45 -12.86
N ALA A 38 -18.35 -13.17 -12.29
CA ALA A 38 -17.48 -14.23 -11.86
C ALA A 38 -16.81 -14.02 -10.53
N ILE A 39 -16.73 -14.82 -9.96
CA ILE A 39 -16.25 -16.03 -9.29
C ILE A 39 -14.70 -16.17 -9.21
N LYS A 40 -13.87 -15.43 -9.93
CA LYS A 40 -12.41 -15.49 -9.79
C LYS A 40 -11.79 -14.09 -9.81
N PHE A 41 -11.93 -13.40 -8.70
CA PHE A 41 -11.10 -12.27 -8.39
C PHE A 41 -9.70 -12.76 -7.96
N SER A 42 -8.68 -11.99 -8.26
CA SER A 42 -7.38 -12.23 -7.67
C SER A 42 -7.43 -12.09 -6.15
N PRO A 43 -6.51 -12.74 -5.42
CA PRO A 43 -6.40 -12.56 -3.98
C PRO A 43 -6.27 -11.08 -3.58
N GLU A 44 -5.52 -10.28 -4.36
CA GLU A 44 -5.28 -8.86 -4.12
C GLU A 44 -6.56 -8.02 -4.32
N MET A 45 -7.35 -8.32 -5.36
CA MET A 45 -8.63 -7.66 -5.58
C MET A 45 -9.62 -7.99 -4.46
N LEU A 46 -9.67 -9.25 -4.03
CA LEU A 46 -10.51 -9.67 -2.89
C LEU A 46 -10.11 -8.98 -1.60
N GLU A 47 -8.81 -8.82 -1.37
CA GLU A 47 -8.30 -8.10 -0.21
C GLU A 47 -8.72 -6.63 -0.22
N THR A 48 -8.69 -5.97 -1.39
CA THR A 48 -9.14 -4.59 -1.54
C THR A 48 -10.63 -4.45 -1.21
N ILE A 49 -11.46 -5.34 -1.73
CA ILE A 49 -12.91 -5.38 -1.45
C ILE A 49 -13.16 -5.64 0.05
N ALA A 50 -12.44 -6.60 0.64
CA ALA A 50 -12.56 -6.89 2.06
C ALA A 50 -12.13 -5.70 2.96
N ARG A 51 -11.14 -4.90 2.52
CA ARG A 51 -10.78 -3.66 3.23
C ARG A 51 -11.90 -2.63 3.21
N MET A 52 -12.64 -2.51 2.09
CA MET A 52 -13.80 -1.62 1.99
C MET A 52 -14.94 -2.07 2.91
N ASP A 53 -15.26 -3.36 2.91
CA ASP A 53 -16.27 -3.97 3.78
C ASP A 53 -15.93 -3.75 5.27
N ASN A 54 -14.71 -4.05 5.68
CA ASN A 54 -14.23 -3.83 7.05
C ASN A 54 -14.25 -2.36 7.49
N ALA A 55 -14.17 -1.42 6.53
CA ALA A 55 -14.28 0.01 6.79
C ALA A 55 -15.72 0.54 6.78
N ASN A 56 -16.73 -0.31 6.50
CA ASN A 56 -18.12 0.08 6.24
C ASN A 56 -18.24 1.11 5.09
N GLU A 57 -17.49 0.89 4.03
CA GLU A 57 -17.39 1.79 2.86
C GLU A 57 -18.03 1.17 1.60
N ASP A 58 -18.95 0.20 1.75
CA ASP A 58 -19.61 -0.50 0.65
C ASP A 58 -20.32 0.45 -0.32
N HIS A 59 -20.79 1.60 0.20
CA HIS A 59 -21.44 2.63 -0.61
C HIS A 59 -20.53 3.26 -1.66
N LEU A 60 -19.20 3.07 -1.56
CA LEU A 60 -18.23 3.57 -2.52
C LEU A 60 -17.93 2.58 -3.66
N ILE A 61 -18.38 1.33 -3.57
CA ILE A 61 -18.06 0.26 -4.54
C ILE A 61 -18.40 0.68 -5.98
N ASP A 62 -19.60 1.23 -6.20
CA ASP A 62 -20.00 1.65 -7.55
C ASP A 62 -19.15 2.82 -8.10
N GLN A 63 -18.69 3.70 -7.22
CA GLN A 63 -17.83 4.81 -7.59
C GLN A 63 -16.41 4.30 -7.90
N VAL A 64 -15.86 3.43 -7.06
CA VAL A 64 -14.56 2.78 -7.27
C VAL A 64 -14.57 1.99 -8.58
N TYR A 65 -15.63 1.24 -8.86
CA TYR A 65 -15.74 0.47 -10.10
C TYR A 65 -15.72 1.37 -11.36
N ARG A 66 -16.44 2.49 -11.34
CA ARG A 66 -16.41 3.44 -12.47
C ARG A 66 -15.04 4.05 -12.69
N GLU A 67 -14.41 4.50 -11.62
CA GLU A 67 -13.07 5.09 -11.65
C GLU A 67 -12.02 4.06 -12.13
N PHE A 68 -12.08 2.84 -11.62
CA PHE A 68 -11.22 1.73 -12.04
C PHE A 68 -11.33 1.46 -13.54
N LYS A 69 -12.56 1.38 -14.05
CA LYS A 69 -12.81 1.16 -15.47
C LYS A 69 -12.23 2.29 -16.33
N GLU A 70 -12.47 3.55 -15.96
CA GLU A 70 -11.99 4.71 -16.68
C GLU A 70 -10.46 4.74 -16.74
N ARG A 71 -9.78 4.43 -15.63
CA ARG A 71 -8.31 4.38 -15.58
C ARG A 71 -7.74 3.25 -16.41
N LEU A 72 -8.38 2.08 -16.44
CA LEU A 72 -7.97 0.98 -17.32
C LEU A 72 -8.12 1.35 -18.80
N ASP A 73 -9.22 1.99 -19.18
CA ASP A 73 -9.48 2.41 -20.55
C ASP A 73 -8.45 3.47 -20.99
N ASN A 74 -7.97 4.30 -20.07
CA ASN A 74 -6.94 5.32 -20.30
C ASN A 74 -5.50 4.77 -20.22
N GLY A 75 -5.30 3.50 -19.90
CA GLY A 75 -3.97 2.88 -19.80
C GLY A 75 -3.11 3.44 -18.67
N ASP A 76 -3.70 3.84 -17.56
CA ASP A 76 -2.97 4.38 -16.39
C ASP A 76 -2.07 3.31 -15.76
N LEU A 77 -0.75 3.53 -15.85
CA LEU A 77 0.28 2.65 -15.32
C LEU A 77 0.75 3.03 -13.91
N THR A 78 0.07 3.96 -13.26
CA THR A 78 0.40 4.39 -11.89
C THR A 78 0.22 3.24 -10.91
N ILE A 79 1.22 3.00 -10.08
CA ILE A 79 1.17 1.99 -9.02
C ILE A 79 0.80 2.62 -7.68
N SER A 80 0.07 1.88 -6.85
CA SER A 80 -0.16 2.26 -5.45
C SER A 80 1.00 1.78 -4.58
N VAL A 81 1.43 2.65 -3.68
CA VAL A 81 2.47 2.37 -2.69
C VAL A 81 1.94 2.72 -1.31
N ASP A 82 1.78 1.71 -0.47
CA ASP A 82 1.42 1.91 0.94
C ASP A 82 2.63 2.42 1.71
N VAL A 83 2.45 3.55 2.39
CA VAL A 83 3.50 4.19 3.19
C VAL A 83 3.00 4.34 4.62
N THR A 84 3.64 3.64 5.55
CA THR A 84 3.32 3.73 6.98
C THR A 84 4.36 4.55 7.71
N THR A 85 3.91 5.55 8.45
CA THR A 85 4.74 6.43 9.30
C THR A 85 4.18 6.52 10.71
N ALA A 86 5.00 6.89 11.69
CA ALA A 86 4.55 7.04 13.08
C ALA A 86 3.68 8.28 13.29
N VAL A 87 3.87 9.31 12.47
CA VAL A 87 3.14 10.58 12.47
C VAL A 87 2.78 10.96 11.04
N PRO A 88 1.77 11.80 10.81
CA PRO A 88 1.44 12.27 9.47
C PRO A 88 2.65 12.87 8.75
N MET A 89 2.82 12.53 7.47
CA MET A 89 3.90 13.09 6.66
C MET A 89 3.63 14.56 6.31
N GLY A 90 4.68 15.39 6.43
CA GLY A 90 4.66 16.72 5.85
C GLY A 90 4.87 16.69 4.32
N ASP A 91 4.49 17.77 3.64
CA ASP A 91 4.52 17.84 2.17
C ASP A 91 5.92 17.61 1.58
N GLU A 92 6.96 18.11 2.24
CA GLU A 92 8.35 17.91 1.81
C GLU A 92 8.77 16.44 1.86
N LEU A 93 8.43 15.73 2.95
CA LEU A 93 8.73 14.31 3.09
C LEU A 93 7.93 13.47 2.08
N ARG A 94 6.64 13.82 1.91
CA ARG A 94 5.77 13.18 0.93
C ARG A 94 6.34 13.27 -0.48
N ALA A 95 6.79 14.45 -0.90
CA ALA A 95 7.41 14.67 -2.20
C ALA A 95 8.69 13.83 -2.38
N LYS A 96 9.57 13.80 -1.37
CA LYS A 96 10.80 13.01 -1.41
C LYS A 96 10.52 11.49 -1.48
N VAL A 97 9.55 11.02 -0.71
CA VAL A 97 9.15 9.59 -0.73
C VAL A 97 8.57 9.22 -2.09
N LYS A 98 7.69 10.06 -2.63
CA LYS A 98 7.10 9.86 -3.96
C LYS A 98 8.17 9.80 -5.04
N GLU A 99 9.05 10.79 -5.12
CA GLU A 99 10.15 10.84 -6.09
C GLU A 99 11.06 9.61 -6.00
N LYS A 100 11.37 9.17 -4.76
CA LYS A 100 12.18 7.97 -4.55
C LYS A 100 11.46 6.72 -5.05
N CYS A 101 10.18 6.56 -4.74
CA CYS A 101 9.40 5.41 -5.20
C CYS A 101 9.25 5.42 -6.73
N GLU A 102 8.98 6.57 -7.35
CA GLU A 102 8.89 6.71 -8.81
C GLU A 102 10.21 6.29 -9.50
N ARG A 103 11.34 6.64 -8.90
CA ARG A 103 12.67 6.23 -9.39
C ARG A 103 12.93 4.73 -9.19
N ASP A 104 12.54 4.18 -8.03
CA ASP A 104 12.76 2.77 -7.69
C ASP A 104 11.89 1.83 -8.55
N PHE A 105 10.69 2.26 -8.92
CA PHE A 105 9.74 1.48 -9.71
C PHE A 105 9.70 1.83 -11.20
N ASP A 106 10.36 2.91 -11.61
CA ASP A 106 10.34 3.46 -12.98
C ASP A 106 8.90 3.67 -13.51
N ARG A 107 8.01 4.13 -12.63
CA ARG A 107 6.58 4.39 -12.92
C ARG A 107 6.03 5.49 -12.04
N PRO A 108 4.96 6.17 -12.48
CA PRO A 108 4.21 7.08 -11.62
C PRO A 108 3.70 6.35 -10.37
N VAL A 109 3.74 7.03 -9.23
CA VAL A 109 3.36 6.46 -7.93
C VAL A 109 2.25 7.27 -7.28
N TYR A 110 1.24 6.56 -6.78
CA TYR A 110 0.24 7.07 -5.87
C TYR A 110 0.53 6.58 -4.44
N LEU A 111 0.74 7.50 -3.50
CA LEU A 111 1.04 7.16 -2.12
C LEU A 111 -0.26 6.97 -1.32
N VAL A 112 -0.42 5.80 -0.73
CA VAL A 112 -1.47 5.50 0.26
C VAL A 112 -0.85 5.62 1.65
N GLU A 113 -1.18 6.69 2.37
CA GLU A 113 -0.55 7.01 3.65
C GLU A 113 -1.29 6.38 4.83
N HIS A 114 -0.54 5.70 5.69
CA HIS A 114 -1.02 5.13 6.94
C HIS A 114 -0.22 5.72 8.10
N VAL A 115 -0.91 6.05 9.20
CA VAL A 115 -0.25 6.51 10.43
C VAL A 115 -0.39 5.43 11.49
N GLU A 116 0.74 4.85 11.88
CA GLU A 116 0.82 3.81 12.91
C GLU A 116 1.88 4.18 13.97
N PRO A 117 1.48 4.81 15.07
CA PRO A 117 2.42 5.25 16.12
C PRO A 117 3.26 4.13 16.71
N LYS A 118 2.80 2.87 16.62
CA LYS A 118 3.53 1.71 17.18
C LYS A 118 4.85 1.42 16.51
N ILE A 119 5.11 1.95 15.31
CA ILE A 119 6.43 1.82 14.65
C ILE A 119 7.50 2.72 15.30
N LEU A 120 7.10 3.63 16.22
CA LEU A 120 7.91 4.57 16.98
C LEU A 120 8.60 5.65 16.15
N GLY A 121 8.75 5.47 14.86
CA GLY A 121 9.38 6.39 13.91
C GLY A 121 9.89 5.66 12.69
N GLY A 122 10.45 6.40 11.75
CA GLY A 122 10.88 5.86 10.46
C GLY A 122 9.71 5.65 9.50
N ILE A 123 9.91 4.79 8.51
CA ILE A 123 8.98 4.57 7.42
C ILE A 123 8.93 3.09 7.03
N ILE A 124 7.74 2.60 6.71
CA ILE A 124 7.55 1.30 6.07
C ILE A 124 6.91 1.58 4.70
N ILE A 125 7.49 0.99 3.66
CA ILE A 125 7.01 1.12 2.28
C ILE A 125 6.65 -0.27 1.79
N GLU A 126 5.43 -0.41 1.27
CA GLU A 126 4.92 -1.67 0.73
C GLU A 126 4.27 -1.44 -0.64
N ALA A 127 4.72 -2.20 -1.64
CA ALA A 127 4.17 -2.16 -2.99
C ALA A 127 4.37 -3.50 -3.69
N ARG A 128 3.35 -4.01 -4.36
CA ARG A 128 3.40 -5.24 -5.16
C ARG A 128 3.99 -6.44 -4.41
N GLY A 129 3.66 -6.61 -3.14
CA GLY A 129 4.20 -7.67 -2.30
C GLY A 129 5.65 -7.48 -1.83
N HIS A 130 6.30 -6.38 -2.20
CA HIS A 130 7.61 -6.00 -1.69
C HIS A 130 7.45 -5.04 -0.52
N ARG A 131 7.99 -5.43 0.63
CA ARG A 131 7.97 -4.62 1.84
C ARG A 131 9.39 -4.21 2.24
N ARG A 132 9.59 -2.91 2.43
CA ARG A 132 10.82 -2.33 3.02
C ARG A 132 10.45 -1.68 4.34
N ASP A 133 10.94 -2.24 5.42
CA ASP A 133 10.71 -1.75 6.78
C ASP A 133 11.97 -1.06 7.30
N ALA A 134 11.94 0.27 7.33
CA ALA A 134 12.96 1.13 7.92
C ALA A 134 12.44 1.82 9.20
N SER A 135 11.56 1.14 9.95
CA SER A 135 11.04 1.64 11.20
C SER A 135 12.07 1.57 12.33
N VAL A 136 11.97 2.50 13.26
CA VAL A 136 12.78 2.51 14.50
C VAL A 136 12.53 1.22 15.30
N ARG A 137 11.30 0.74 15.34
CA ARG A 137 10.93 -0.50 16.02
C ARG A 137 11.73 -1.68 15.49
N THR A 138 11.77 -1.88 14.18
CA THR A 138 12.52 -2.98 13.55
C THR A 138 14.02 -2.84 13.81
N HIS A 139 14.53 -1.62 13.79
CA HIS A 139 15.94 -1.34 14.09
C HIS A 139 16.31 -1.74 15.53
N LEU A 140 15.47 -1.38 16.50
CA LEU A 140 15.64 -1.75 17.91
C LEU A 140 15.57 -3.27 18.13
N VAL A 141 14.65 -3.97 17.46
CA VAL A 141 14.56 -5.43 17.51
C VAL A 141 15.83 -6.09 16.99
N ASN A 142 16.37 -5.59 15.88
CA ASN A 142 17.60 -6.11 15.29
C ASN A 142 18.81 -5.87 16.19
N ILE A 143 18.96 -4.68 16.77
CA ILE A 143 20.00 -4.38 17.77
C ILE A 143 19.91 -5.33 18.96
N ARG A 144 18.72 -5.52 19.51
CA ARG A 144 18.50 -6.43 20.64
C ARG A 144 18.90 -7.88 20.30
N LYS A 145 18.56 -8.37 19.11
CA LYS A 145 18.96 -9.70 18.64
C LYS A 145 20.49 -9.83 18.55
N THR A 146 21.16 -8.83 17.97
CA THR A 146 22.63 -8.82 17.84
C THR A 146 23.30 -8.83 19.21
N LEU A 147 22.84 -8.00 20.15
CA LEU A 147 23.38 -7.96 21.50
C LEU A 147 23.18 -9.29 22.23
N SER A 148 21.97 -9.88 22.15
CA SER A 148 21.71 -11.17 22.82
C SER A 148 22.52 -12.32 22.24
N SER A 149 22.80 -12.33 20.92
CA SER A 149 23.67 -13.35 20.31
C SER A 149 25.15 -13.18 20.66
N SER A 150 25.59 -11.93 20.93
CA SER A 150 26.97 -11.66 21.33
C SER A 150 27.26 -12.01 22.80
N PHE A 151 26.22 -12.09 23.65
CA PHE A 151 26.38 -12.45 25.08
C PHE A 151 26.35 -13.96 25.36
N VAL A 152 25.90 -14.78 24.41
CA VAL A 152 25.82 -16.25 24.57
C VAL A 152 27.14 -16.96 24.20
N GLY A 153 28.14 -16.24 23.69
CA GLY A 153 29.40 -16.80 23.22
C GLY A 153 30.62 -16.62 24.16
N GLY A 154 30.42 -16.39 25.45
CA GLY A 154 31.51 -16.08 26.36
C GLY A 154 31.44 -16.79 27.70
N ASP A 155 31.35 -18.12 27.71
CA ASP A 155 31.71 -18.93 28.87
C ASP A 155 32.09 -20.32 28.36
N ASP A 156 33.34 -20.49 27.96
CA ASP A 156 34.09 -21.73 27.99
C ASP A 156 35.57 -21.41 27.93
N GLU A 157 36.19 -21.11 29.07
CA GLU A 157 37.57 -21.45 29.44
C GLU A 157 37.66 -21.58 30.95
#